data_abf0e8dd238f0566568647ab8f95a474
#
_entry.id   abf0e8dd238f0566568647ab8f95a474
#
_cell.length_a   1.000
_cell.length_b   1.000
_cell.length_c   1.000
_cell.angle_alpha   90.00
_cell.angle_beta   90.00
_cell.angle_gamma   90.00
#
_symmetry.space_group_name_H-M   'P 1'
#
loop_
_entity.id
_entity.type
_entity.pdbx_description
1 polymer ?
#
loop_
_entity_poly.entity_id
_entity_poly.type
_entity_poly.pdbx_seq_one_letter_code
_entity_poly.pdbx_strand_id
1 'polypeptide(L)'
;VRHRVRLAAIDAPEKGQAFGKRSRQHLSDLVFRKEVAVQWRKRDRYGRIVGKVMVQSPDCPSCPKNLDAGQAQLSVGLAWWYRKHAREQSPDDRGRYESEEREARARLVGLWRDAAPLPPWDFRRAQLR
;
A
#
# COMPACT_ATOMS: atom_id res chain seq x y z
N VAL A 1 -18.02 13.83 -8.54
CA VAL A 1 -16.67 14.36 -8.33
C VAL A 1 -15.68 13.22 -8.17
N ARG A 2 -14.59 13.28 -8.92
CA ARG A 2 -13.52 12.30 -8.80
C ARG A 2 -12.47 12.77 -7.82
N HIS A 3 -12.06 11.88 -6.94
CA HIS A 3 -10.94 12.12 -6.04
C HIS A 3 -9.81 11.12 -6.34
N ARG A 4 -8.59 11.60 -6.35
CA ARG A 4 -7.42 10.74 -6.41
C ARG A 4 -6.95 10.50 -4.99
N VAL A 5 -6.76 9.24 -4.63
CA VAL A 5 -6.34 8.84 -3.29
C VAL A 5 -5.00 8.13 -3.37
N ARG A 6 -4.06 8.56 -2.54
CA ARG A 6 -2.79 7.88 -2.33
C ARG A 6 -2.85 7.19 -0.98
N LEU A 7 -2.57 5.91 -0.96
CA LEU A 7 -2.52 5.16 0.30
C LEU A 7 -1.42 5.75 1.19
N ALA A 8 -1.76 6.00 2.46
CA ALA A 8 -0.82 6.60 3.40
C ALA A 8 0.35 5.66 3.70
N ALA A 9 1.56 6.23 3.67
CA ALA A 9 2.80 5.61 4.17
C ALA A 9 3.17 4.25 3.56
N ILE A 10 2.64 3.91 2.38
CA ILE A 10 3.16 2.77 1.63
C ILE A 10 3.63 3.23 0.26
N ASP A 11 4.52 2.44 -0.33
CA ASP A 11 5.01 2.66 -1.68
C ASP A 11 5.02 1.31 -2.39
N ALA A 12 4.31 1.23 -3.49
CA ALA A 12 4.14 -0.01 -4.25
C ALA A 12 5.11 -0.04 -5.44
N PRO A 13 5.53 -1.24 -5.88
CA PRO A 13 6.34 -1.33 -7.09
C PRO A 13 5.69 -0.62 -8.26
N GLU A 14 6.51 0.09 -9.03
CA GLU A 14 6.07 0.88 -10.17
C GLU A 14 5.68 0.01 -11.35
N LYS A 15 4.89 0.59 -12.23
CA LYS A 15 4.65 0.00 -13.55
C LYS A 15 5.99 -0.23 -14.24
N GLY A 16 6.23 -1.44 -14.74
CA GLY A 16 7.50 -1.79 -15.35
C GLY A 16 8.54 -2.32 -14.38
N GLN A 17 8.30 -2.19 -13.08
CA GLN A 17 9.14 -2.78 -12.06
C GLN A 17 8.65 -4.20 -11.75
N ALA A 18 9.56 -5.06 -11.30
CA ALA A 18 9.17 -6.40 -10.84
C ALA A 18 8.07 -6.28 -9.78
N PHE A 19 7.06 -7.14 -9.88
CA PHE A 19 5.86 -7.16 -9.02
C PHE A 19 4.92 -5.96 -9.18
N GLY A 20 5.20 -5.03 -10.09
CA GLY A 20 4.33 -3.87 -10.32
C GLY A 20 2.93 -4.26 -10.75
N LYS A 21 2.82 -5.19 -11.69
CA LYS A 21 1.52 -5.70 -12.16
C LYS A 21 0.76 -6.41 -11.06
N ARG A 22 1.43 -7.27 -10.30
CA ARG A 22 0.80 -8.03 -9.21
C ARG A 22 0.31 -7.12 -8.10
N SER A 23 1.11 -6.10 -7.77
CA SER A 23 0.73 -5.11 -6.77
C SER A 23 -0.53 -4.37 -7.19
N ARG A 24 -0.57 -3.90 -8.44
CA ARG A 24 -1.73 -3.19 -8.96
C ARG A 24 -2.97 -4.09 -9.00
N GLN A 25 -2.81 -5.33 -9.42
CA GLN A 25 -3.94 -6.27 -9.48
C GLN A 25 -4.49 -6.56 -8.09
N HIS A 26 -3.62 -6.76 -7.11
CA HIS A 26 -4.04 -7.02 -5.74
C HIS A 26 -4.84 -5.84 -5.18
N LEU A 27 -4.34 -4.62 -5.36
CA LEU A 27 -5.07 -3.44 -4.91
C LEU A 27 -6.41 -3.30 -5.64
N SER A 28 -6.42 -3.55 -6.94
CA SER A 28 -7.65 -3.51 -7.75
C SER A 28 -8.69 -4.50 -7.21
N ASP A 29 -8.25 -5.72 -6.88
CA ASP A 29 -9.16 -6.74 -6.33
C ASP A 29 -9.78 -6.29 -5.01
N LEU A 30 -9.08 -5.45 -4.25
CA LEU A 30 -9.59 -4.94 -2.97
C LEU A 30 -10.58 -3.78 -3.15
N VAL A 31 -10.37 -2.92 -4.15
CA VAL A 31 -11.08 -1.62 -4.21
C VAL A 31 -11.89 -1.39 -5.49
N PHE A 32 -11.58 -2.05 -6.61
CA PHE A 32 -12.19 -1.71 -7.90
C PHE A 32 -13.69 -2.04 -7.90
N ARG A 33 -14.50 -1.05 -8.26
CA ARG A 33 -15.96 -1.13 -8.28
C ARG A 33 -16.57 -1.53 -6.93
N LYS A 34 -15.88 -1.15 -5.85
CA LYS A 34 -16.37 -1.40 -4.50
C LYS A 34 -16.47 -0.10 -3.75
N GLU A 35 -17.42 -0.04 -2.82
CA GLU A 35 -17.51 1.07 -1.91
C GLU A 35 -16.44 0.93 -0.85
N VAL A 36 -15.67 2.00 -0.62
CA VAL A 36 -14.59 2.01 0.35
C VAL A 36 -14.77 3.18 1.30
N ALA A 37 -14.16 3.12 2.48
CA ALA A 37 -14.13 4.22 3.42
C ALA A 37 -12.71 4.77 3.48
N VAL A 38 -12.55 6.07 3.27
CA VAL A 38 -11.23 6.72 3.29
C VAL A 38 -11.12 7.57 4.55
N GLN A 39 -10.15 7.24 5.39
CA GLN A 39 -9.82 8.04 6.57
C GLN A 39 -8.65 8.94 6.19
N TRP A 40 -8.86 10.25 6.18
CA TRP A 40 -7.85 11.18 5.67
C TRP A 40 -7.87 12.50 6.43
N ARG A 41 -6.74 13.22 6.37
CA ARG A 41 -6.60 14.53 7.02
C ARG A 41 -5.97 15.57 6.13
N LYS A 42 -5.29 15.16 5.06
CA LYS A 42 -4.55 16.11 4.20
C LYS A 42 -4.51 15.65 2.75
N ARG A 43 -4.17 16.58 1.88
CA ARG A 43 -3.81 16.30 0.50
C ARG A 43 -2.30 16.44 0.35
N ASP A 44 -1.71 15.73 -0.60
CA ASP A 44 -0.31 15.93 -0.91
C ASP A 44 -0.15 17.14 -1.87
N ARG A 45 1.09 17.45 -2.22
CA ARG A 45 1.37 18.60 -3.10
C ARG A 45 0.85 18.42 -4.52
N TYR A 46 0.42 17.23 -4.88
CA TYR A 46 -0.18 16.93 -6.19
C TYR A 46 -1.70 16.91 -6.13
N GLY A 47 -2.29 17.29 -5.02
CA GLY A 47 -3.73 17.33 -4.84
C GLY A 47 -4.39 15.99 -4.52
N ARG A 48 -3.61 14.94 -4.29
CA ARG A 48 -4.16 13.64 -3.93
C ARG A 48 -4.52 13.61 -2.44
N ILE A 49 -5.64 12.98 -2.13
CA ILE A 49 -5.99 12.68 -0.74
C ILE A 49 -5.03 11.63 -0.22
N VAL A 50 -4.37 11.91 0.89
CA VAL A 50 -3.52 10.94 1.57
C VAL A 50 -4.39 10.24 2.60
N GLY A 51 -4.67 8.96 2.37
CA GLY A 51 -5.68 8.29 3.17
C GLY A 51 -5.38 6.83 3.47
N LYS A 52 -6.01 6.39 4.55
CA LYS A 52 -6.11 5.00 4.92
C LYS A 52 -7.42 4.49 4.32
N VAL A 53 -7.33 3.52 3.43
CA VAL A 53 -8.49 3.03 2.67
C VAL A 53 -8.98 1.74 3.32
N MET A 54 -10.19 1.79 3.88
CA MET A 54 -10.80 0.66 4.55
C MET A 54 -11.80 -0.01 3.63
N VAL A 55 -11.71 -1.33 3.53
CA VAL A 55 -12.51 -2.13 2.62
C VAL A 55 -13.12 -3.33 3.34
N GLN A 56 -14.15 -3.90 2.72
CA GLN A 56 -14.65 -5.20 3.15
C GLN A 56 -13.67 -6.27 2.70
N SER A 57 -13.47 -7.28 3.54
CA SER A 57 -12.64 -8.42 3.16
C SER A 57 -13.28 -9.10 1.93
N PRO A 58 -12.47 -9.45 0.90
CA PRO A 58 -12.99 -10.19 -0.25
C PRO A 58 -13.66 -11.52 0.15
N ASP A 59 -13.22 -12.11 1.26
CA ASP A 59 -13.77 -13.36 1.77
C ASP A 59 -15.09 -13.19 2.51
N CYS A 60 -15.48 -11.95 2.81
CA CYS A 60 -16.69 -11.64 3.54
C CYS A 60 -17.32 -10.34 3.02
N PRO A 61 -18.04 -10.40 1.86
CA PRO A 61 -18.62 -9.18 1.29
C PRO A 61 -19.66 -8.49 2.16
N SER A 62 -20.24 -9.21 3.13
CA SER A 62 -21.24 -8.67 4.06
C SER A 62 -20.63 -8.13 5.34
N CYS A 63 -19.32 -8.28 5.53
CA CYS A 63 -18.63 -7.78 6.72
C CYS A 63 -18.45 -6.27 6.68
N PRO A 64 -18.25 -5.62 7.84
CA PRO A 64 -17.88 -4.21 7.85
C PRO A 64 -16.57 -3.95 7.11
N LYS A 65 -16.36 -2.68 6.72
CA LYS A 65 -15.12 -2.25 6.07
C LYS A 65 -14.02 -2.10 7.14
N ASN A 66 -13.47 -3.22 7.57
CA ASN A 66 -12.47 -3.26 8.63
C ASN A 66 -11.09 -3.75 8.16
N LEU A 67 -10.91 -3.95 6.86
CA LEU A 67 -9.62 -4.33 6.27
C LEU A 67 -8.94 -3.09 5.72
N ASP A 68 -7.74 -2.79 6.22
CA ASP A 68 -6.90 -1.70 5.72
C ASP A 68 -6.20 -2.18 4.44
N ALA A 69 -6.52 -1.56 3.31
CA ALA A 69 -5.98 -1.95 2.01
C ALA A 69 -4.45 -1.81 1.96
N GLY A 70 -3.90 -0.76 2.58
CA GLY A 70 -2.45 -0.57 2.64
C GLY A 70 -1.76 -1.67 3.44
N GLN A 71 -2.32 -2.01 4.60
CA GLN A 71 -1.80 -3.10 5.41
C GLN A 71 -1.89 -4.44 4.68
N ALA A 72 -2.97 -4.67 3.95
CA ALA A 72 -3.15 -5.88 3.15
C ALA A 72 -2.07 -6.00 2.07
N GLN A 73 -1.73 -4.89 1.42
CA GLN A 73 -0.64 -4.85 0.43
C GLN A 73 0.70 -5.26 1.06
N LEU A 74 0.98 -4.76 2.26
CA LEU A 74 2.21 -5.12 2.98
C LEU A 74 2.23 -6.60 3.36
N SER A 75 1.10 -7.12 3.82
CA SER A 75 1.05 -8.50 4.33
C SER A 75 1.32 -9.55 3.26
N VAL A 76 1.00 -9.26 2.00
CA VAL A 76 1.27 -10.18 0.87
C VAL A 76 2.58 -9.86 0.14
N GLY A 77 3.34 -8.88 0.63
CA GLY A 77 4.63 -8.53 0.04
C GLY A 77 4.52 -7.81 -1.30
N LEU A 78 3.49 -6.97 -1.48
CA LEU A 78 3.28 -6.24 -2.72
C LEU A 78 3.40 -4.73 -2.54
N ALA A 79 3.90 -4.29 -1.40
CA ALA A 79 4.21 -2.89 -1.13
C ALA A 79 5.30 -2.80 -0.07
N TRP A 80 5.94 -1.65 0.00
CA TRP A 80 6.91 -1.29 1.02
C TRP A 80 6.26 -0.35 2.02
N TRP A 81 6.59 -0.47 3.30
CA TRP A 81 6.29 0.59 4.25
C TRP A 81 7.24 1.75 3.97
N TYR A 82 6.69 2.93 3.64
CA TYR A 82 7.49 4.09 3.27
C TYR A 82 7.78 4.93 4.51
N ARG A 83 8.91 4.66 5.15
CA ARG A 83 9.32 5.30 6.41
C ARG A 83 9.39 6.83 6.31
N LYS A 84 9.75 7.33 5.14
CA LYS A 84 9.79 8.77 4.88
C LYS A 84 8.44 9.44 5.14
N HIS A 85 7.34 8.71 4.95
CA HIS A 85 5.99 9.21 5.15
C HIS A 85 5.31 8.64 6.40
N ALA A 86 6.08 8.11 7.35
CA ALA A 86 5.52 7.51 8.57
C ALA A 86 4.69 8.49 9.38
N ARG A 87 5.00 9.79 9.28
CA ARG A 87 4.23 10.83 9.99
C ARG A 87 2.79 10.98 9.50
N GLU A 88 2.46 10.39 8.35
CA GLU A 88 1.08 10.36 7.86
C GLU A 88 0.21 9.42 8.66
N GLN A 89 0.80 8.64 9.55
CA GLN A 89 0.12 7.60 10.31
C GLN A 89 0.13 7.88 11.80
N SER A 90 -0.89 7.33 12.49
CA SER A 90 -0.87 7.27 13.96
C SER A 90 0.29 6.39 14.43
N PRO A 91 0.74 6.54 15.70
CA PRO A 91 1.76 5.64 16.24
C PRO A 91 1.36 4.16 16.16
N ASP A 92 0.08 3.84 16.39
CA ASP A 92 -0.40 2.46 16.30
C ASP A 92 -0.28 1.92 14.87
N ASP A 93 -0.66 2.71 13.88
CA ASP A 93 -0.56 2.29 12.48
C ASP A 93 0.89 2.14 12.04
N ARG A 94 1.79 3.00 12.51
CA ARG A 94 3.23 2.86 12.21
C ARG A 94 3.75 1.52 12.70
N GLY A 95 3.44 1.16 13.92
CA GLY A 95 3.86 -0.13 14.50
C GLY A 95 3.29 -1.32 13.75
N ARG A 96 2.01 -1.21 13.37
CA ARG A 96 1.32 -2.27 12.65
C ARG A 96 1.90 -2.47 11.26
N TYR A 97 2.16 -1.38 10.53
CA TYR A 97 2.73 -1.45 9.18
C TYR A 97 4.16 -1.99 9.20
N GLU A 98 4.96 -1.52 10.16
CA GLU A 98 6.32 -2.03 10.32
C GLU A 98 6.33 -3.52 10.59
N SER A 99 5.45 -3.98 11.47
CA SER A 99 5.33 -5.40 11.82
C SER A 99 4.89 -6.24 10.61
N GLU A 100 3.91 -5.74 9.85
CA GLU A 100 3.42 -6.45 8.65
C GLU A 100 4.53 -6.61 7.61
N GLU A 101 5.30 -5.56 7.36
CA GLU A 101 6.42 -5.65 6.42
C GLU A 101 7.47 -6.62 6.91
N ARG A 102 7.80 -6.57 8.20
CA ARG A 102 8.80 -7.48 8.79
C ARG A 102 8.37 -8.93 8.64
N GLU A 103 7.11 -9.24 8.92
CA GLU A 103 6.57 -10.59 8.77
C GLU A 103 6.60 -11.04 7.32
N ALA A 104 6.19 -10.18 6.38
CA ALA A 104 6.20 -10.51 4.96
C ALA A 104 7.63 -10.82 4.49
N ARG A 105 8.62 -10.02 4.93
CA ARG A 105 10.02 -10.27 4.61
C ARG A 105 10.48 -11.62 5.14
N ALA A 106 10.15 -11.93 6.39
CA ALA A 106 10.55 -13.19 7.01
C ALA A 106 9.93 -14.40 6.31
N ARG A 107 8.72 -14.25 5.80
CA ARG A 107 8.00 -15.31 5.09
C ARG A 107 8.35 -15.38 3.61
N LEU A 108 9.15 -14.46 3.10
CA LEU A 108 9.58 -14.41 1.70
C LEU A 108 8.41 -14.43 0.72
N VAL A 109 7.36 -13.65 1.03
CA VAL A 109 6.19 -13.54 0.16
C VAL A 109 6.34 -12.35 -0.80
N GLY A 110 5.73 -12.46 -1.98
CA GLY A 110 5.71 -11.40 -2.97
C GLY A 110 7.11 -10.96 -3.37
N LEU A 111 7.35 -9.65 -3.34
CA LEU A 111 8.64 -9.06 -3.74
C LEU A 111 9.81 -9.51 -2.85
N TRP A 112 9.51 -10.01 -1.64
CA TRP A 112 10.54 -10.47 -0.71
C TRP A 112 11.14 -11.82 -1.07
N ARG A 113 10.65 -12.46 -2.14
CA ARG A 113 11.29 -13.64 -2.74
C ARG A 113 12.55 -13.26 -3.52
N ASP A 114 12.61 -12.00 -3.97
CA ASP A 114 13.79 -11.49 -4.65
C ASP A 114 14.93 -11.35 -3.65
N ALA A 115 16.12 -11.81 -4.01
CA ALA A 115 17.29 -11.72 -3.14
C ALA A 115 17.74 -10.28 -2.90
N ALA A 116 17.45 -9.38 -3.86
CA ALA A 116 17.82 -7.97 -3.78
C ALA A 116 16.67 -7.10 -4.28
N PRO A 117 15.57 -7.01 -3.51
CA PRO A 117 14.41 -6.24 -3.95
C PRO A 117 14.77 -4.75 -4.04
N LEU A 118 14.37 -4.12 -5.14
CA LEU A 118 14.64 -2.70 -5.39
C LEU A 118 13.45 -1.87 -4.91
N PRO A 119 13.65 -0.95 -3.94
CA PRO A 119 12.56 -0.09 -3.50
C PRO A 119 12.02 0.81 -4.63
N PRO A 120 10.71 1.09 -4.64
CA PRO A 120 10.13 1.92 -5.69
C PRO A 120 10.76 3.31 -5.77
N TRP A 121 11.12 3.90 -4.63
CA TRP A 121 11.74 5.23 -4.61
C TRP A 121 13.12 5.23 -5.26
N ASP A 122 13.86 4.14 -5.16
CA ASP A 122 15.15 4.01 -5.86
C ASP A 122 14.93 3.74 -7.34
N PHE A 123 13.92 2.94 -7.69
CA PHE A 123 13.56 2.69 -9.08
C PHE A 123 13.19 4.00 -9.78
N ARG A 124 12.34 4.84 -9.16
CA ARG A 124 11.96 6.13 -9.72
C ARG A 124 13.16 7.05 -9.91
N ARG A 125 14.06 7.07 -8.93
CA ARG A 125 15.27 7.89 -9.00
C ARG A 125 16.15 7.47 -10.19
N ALA A 126 16.27 6.17 -10.42
CA ALA A 126 17.06 5.65 -11.55
C ALA A 126 16.44 6.02 -12.89
N GLN A 127 15.11 6.16 -12.98
CA GLN A 127 14.42 6.55 -14.21
C GLN A 127 14.66 8.00 -14.59
N LEU A 128 15.05 8.84 -13.65
CA LEU A 128 15.28 10.27 -13.88
C LEU A 128 16.67 10.57 -14.45
N ARG A 129 17.54 9.59 -14.55
CA ARG A 129 18.91 9.77 -15.06
C ARG A 129 19.00 9.58 -16.56
#